data_bcb86d58be5d3a1c1b0c47ccf8cd94b3
#
_entry.id   bcb86d58be5d3a1c1b0c47ccf8cd94b3
#
_cell.length_a   1.000
_cell.length_b   1.000
_cell.length_c   1.000
_cell.angle_alpha   90.00
_cell.angle_beta   90.00
_cell.angle_gamma   90.00
#
_symmetry.space_group_name_H-M   'P 1'
#
loop_
_entity.id
_entity.type
_entity.pdbx_description
1 polymer ?
#
loop_
_entity_poly.entity_id
_entity_poly.type
_entity_poly.pdbx_seq_one_letter_code
_entity_poly.pdbx_strand_id
1 'polypeptide(L)'
;MENNEYIDMKKILNIILSKKIFIALIILLSLVMSYFYSYYYKKPQYNSSVTVLLTGDEAQGEKQVTQTDLNLNSGLISTYGSIAKSANVLSKVIENLGLDISVQNLQKNLTVAEIKNTQFLKITVENSNPETAMKIANEISKVFVEQIKTIYNIQNINIIDTAEISNTPCNINHIKDMAIALMAGIFASGVLILILYILDDTIKSEKDIPVNLKLETIGTIPNTNKTNNELIIETDPKSYIVECLKTTRTNILYASNINKKKAILFTSAREKEGKSFIVNNIAVAFAQANKKVLIVDTNLRTPKGRSQIFENQTGEGLSDFIKEITENKLENLEKAKKYIKETKIPNLHILESGTIPPNPSELLSSTNMRNLLELLKSMYDLVLLDGTPSMIVSDSIALSTMVDSTILIAENKVSKINELKKTKRQIQDVGGKIMGVILNKSDVQHNKYYGKGYGYYYGDGKQEKTEKEIQIKQQIITVSEIIENARSVIEQELLNKEDVEAREIC
;
A
#
# COMPACT_ATOMS: atom_id res chain seq x y z
N MET A 1 -14.47 5.98 -25.52
CA MET A 1 -15.04 5.63 -24.21
C MET A 1 -13.95 5.87 -23.17
N GLU A 2 -14.04 7.00 -22.52
CA GLU A 2 -13.09 7.43 -21.49
C GLU A 2 -13.16 6.46 -20.32
N ASN A 3 -12.03 5.83 -20.02
CA ASN A 3 -11.84 5.10 -18.78
C ASN A 3 -11.77 6.14 -17.65
N ASN A 4 -12.90 6.48 -17.06
CA ASN A 4 -12.91 7.09 -15.75
C ASN A 4 -12.41 6.04 -14.75
N GLU A 5 -11.11 6.04 -14.49
CA GLU A 5 -10.51 5.35 -13.37
C GLU A 5 -11.00 6.02 -12.08
N TYR A 6 -12.17 5.62 -11.61
CA TYR A 6 -12.60 5.98 -10.26
C TYR A 6 -11.60 5.39 -9.28
N ILE A 7 -10.85 6.26 -8.63
CA ILE A 7 -9.95 5.86 -7.55
C ILE A 7 -10.80 5.22 -6.46
N ASP A 8 -10.70 3.90 -6.32
CA ASP A 8 -11.45 3.14 -5.33
C ASP A 8 -10.87 3.40 -3.93
N MET A 9 -11.51 4.27 -3.17
CA MET A 9 -11.12 4.65 -1.80
C MET A 9 -10.89 3.44 -0.89
N LYS A 10 -11.64 2.35 -1.09
CA LYS A 10 -11.43 1.10 -0.33
C LYS A 10 -10.11 0.41 -0.67
N LYS A 11 -9.67 0.51 -1.94
CA LYS A 11 -8.37 -0.03 -2.36
C LYS A 11 -7.23 0.74 -1.69
N ILE A 12 -7.32 2.08 -1.65
CA ILE A 12 -6.33 2.93 -0.97
C ILE A 12 -6.26 2.60 0.52
N LEU A 13 -7.41 2.52 1.20
CA LEU A 13 -7.47 2.20 2.62
C LEU A 13 -6.83 0.83 2.93
N ASN A 14 -7.10 -0.19 2.11
CA ASN A 14 -6.50 -1.51 2.27
C ASN A 14 -4.98 -1.51 2.09
N ILE A 15 -4.46 -0.67 1.19
CA ILE A 15 -3.00 -0.53 0.98
C ILE A 15 -2.38 0.16 2.18
N ILE A 16 -2.97 1.25 2.68
CA ILE A 16 -2.52 1.95 3.89
C ILE A 16 -2.45 0.97 5.06
N LEU A 17 -3.51 0.18 5.29
CA LEU A 17 -3.55 -0.82 6.35
C LEU A 17 -2.53 -1.94 6.17
N SER A 18 -2.28 -2.39 4.94
CA SER A 18 -1.28 -3.43 4.64
C SER A 18 0.16 -2.95 4.84
N LYS A 19 0.43 -1.65 4.66
CA LYS A 19 1.76 -1.03 4.77
C LYS A 19 1.94 -0.17 6.02
N LYS A 20 1.06 -0.31 7.03
CA LYS A 20 1.07 0.51 8.26
C LYS A 20 2.41 0.55 8.98
N ILE A 21 3.15 -0.56 9.01
CA ILE A 21 4.48 -0.64 9.65
C ILE A 21 5.48 0.23 8.89
N PHE A 22 5.42 0.22 7.56
CA PHE A 22 6.30 1.01 6.70
C PHE A 22 6.02 2.51 6.84
N ILE A 23 4.74 2.90 6.92
CA ILE A 23 4.32 4.28 7.21
C ILE A 23 4.87 4.74 8.56
N ALA A 24 4.66 3.93 9.61
CA ALA A 24 5.13 4.25 10.95
C ALA A 24 6.65 4.42 11.00
N LEU A 25 7.40 3.62 10.25
CA LEU A 25 8.86 3.70 10.17
C LEU A 25 9.33 5.00 9.50
N ILE A 26 8.68 5.46 8.43
CA ILE A 26 9.00 6.73 7.76
C ILE A 26 8.72 7.91 8.70
N ILE A 27 7.57 7.90 9.37
CA ILE A 27 7.21 8.95 10.32
C ILE A 27 8.21 8.97 11.49
N LEU A 28 8.56 7.82 12.05
CA LEU A 28 9.56 7.72 13.10
C LEU A 28 10.91 8.28 12.66
N LEU A 29 11.35 7.92 11.45
CA LEU A 29 12.61 8.41 10.90
C LEU A 29 12.60 9.93 10.73
N SER A 30 11.50 10.52 10.24
CA SER A 30 11.36 11.98 10.11
C SER A 30 11.42 12.70 11.45
N LEU A 31 10.80 12.15 12.49
CA LEU A 31 10.86 12.70 13.85
C LEU A 31 12.26 12.61 14.44
N VAL A 32 12.95 11.50 14.28
CA VAL A 32 14.33 11.33 14.74
C VAL A 32 15.26 12.32 14.05
N MET A 33 15.15 12.47 12.73
CA MET A 33 15.96 13.45 11.98
C MET A 33 15.67 14.89 12.43
N SER A 34 14.41 15.23 12.68
CA SER A 34 14.02 16.55 13.18
C SER A 34 14.55 16.81 14.58
N TYR A 35 14.51 15.81 15.45
CA TYR A 35 15.09 15.90 16.80
C TYR A 35 16.58 16.23 16.73
N PHE A 36 17.37 15.48 15.96
CA PHE A 36 18.79 15.74 15.78
C PHE A 36 19.06 17.12 15.17
N TYR A 37 18.28 17.51 14.15
CA TYR A 37 18.40 18.84 13.55
C TYR A 37 18.10 19.96 14.55
N SER A 38 17.01 19.86 15.29
CA SER A 38 16.56 20.92 16.22
C SER A 38 17.46 21.04 17.45
N TYR A 39 18.05 19.93 17.94
CA TYR A 39 18.91 19.97 19.14
C TYR A 39 20.38 20.20 18.85
N TYR A 40 20.93 19.71 17.74
CA TYR A 40 22.36 19.72 17.49
C TYR A 40 22.80 20.68 16.37
N TYR A 41 21.95 20.89 15.39
CA TYR A 41 22.34 21.68 14.20
C TYR A 41 21.86 23.12 14.23
N LYS A 42 20.71 23.39 14.83
CA LYS A 42 20.09 24.71 14.85
C LYS A 42 20.79 25.62 15.88
N LYS A 43 21.54 26.62 15.39
CA LYS A 43 22.24 27.58 16.27
C LYS A 43 21.21 28.52 16.92
N PRO A 44 21.27 28.73 18.25
CA PRO A 44 20.36 29.64 18.94
C PRO A 44 20.56 31.07 18.48
N GLN A 45 19.48 31.81 18.32
CA GLN A 45 19.47 33.25 18.11
C GLN A 45 18.59 33.90 19.18
N TYR A 46 19.04 35.05 19.66
CA TYR A 46 18.40 35.82 20.74
C TYR A 46 17.93 37.14 20.15
N ASN A 47 16.75 37.57 20.54
CA ASN A 47 16.22 38.86 20.17
C ASN A 47 16.22 39.83 21.35
N SER A 48 16.62 41.07 21.10
CA SER A 48 16.45 42.19 22.03
C SER A 48 15.71 43.30 21.34
N SER A 49 14.82 43.97 22.04
CA SER A 49 13.98 45.01 21.44
C SER A 49 13.94 46.28 22.27
N VAL A 50 13.91 47.41 21.58
CA VAL A 50 13.73 48.75 22.15
C VAL A 50 12.39 49.27 21.63
N THR A 51 11.66 49.99 22.51
CA THR A 51 10.44 50.70 22.14
C THR A 51 10.66 52.19 22.18
N VAL A 52 10.40 52.87 21.05
CA VAL A 52 10.55 54.30 20.90
C VAL A 52 9.17 54.92 20.70
N LEU A 53 8.84 55.97 21.47
CA LEU A 53 7.63 56.76 21.30
C LEU A 53 7.92 57.92 20.34
N LEU A 54 7.08 58.06 19.34
CA LEU A 54 7.11 59.14 18.36
C LEU A 54 5.91 60.05 18.62
N THR A 55 6.10 61.16 19.43
CA THR A 55 5.06 62.13 19.66
C THR A 55 5.19 63.23 18.61
N GLY A 56 4.09 63.56 17.93
CA GLY A 56 4.02 64.76 17.06
C GLY A 56 4.21 66.07 17.86
N ASP A 57 4.68 67.09 17.20
CA ASP A 57 4.81 68.43 17.84
C ASP A 57 3.45 68.88 18.43
N GLU A 58 3.36 68.94 19.73
CA GLU A 58 2.28 69.63 20.42
C GLU A 58 2.43 71.15 20.15
N ALA A 59 1.89 71.57 19.02
CA ALA A 59 1.57 73.00 18.88
C ALA A 59 0.46 73.31 19.88
N GLN A 60 0.76 74.19 20.87
CA GLN A 60 -0.10 74.68 21.92
C GLN A 60 -1.56 74.83 21.45
N GLY A 61 -2.45 74.03 21.98
CA GLY A 61 -3.90 74.19 21.81
C GLY A 61 -4.62 72.85 21.84
N GLU A 62 -5.63 72.73 22.71
CA GLU A 62 -6.55 71.56 22.82
C GLU A 62 -7.18 71.26 21.47
N LYS A 63 -6.60 70.33 20.69
CA LYS A 63 -7.25 69.67 19.54
C LYS A 63 -7.54 68.20 19.86
N GLN A 64 -8.82 67.90 19.81
CA GLN A 64 -9.24 66.49 19.81
C GLN A 64 -8.52 65.76 18.66
N VAL A 65 -7.79 64.68 18.99
CA VAL A 65 -7.10 63.85 18.03
C VAL A 65 -8.14 63.21 17.11
N THR A 66 -8.11 63.60 15.84
CA THR A 66 -9.03 63.04 14.82
C THR A 66 -8.44 61.83 14.19
N GLN A 67 -9.32 60.95 13.62
CA GLN A 67 -8.93 59.72 12.89
C GLN A 67 -7.96 59.99 11.74
N THR A 68 -8.01 61.22 11.18
CA THR A 68 -7.12 61.69 10.12
C THR A 68 -5.70 61.91 10.64
N ASP A 69 -5.55 62.42 11.89
CA ASP A 69 -4.25 62.61 12.51
C ASP A 69 -3.55 61.33 12.85
N LEU A 70 -4.31 60.24 13.19
CA LEU A 70 -3.78 58.89 13.40
C LEU A 70 -3.27 58.27 12.09
N ASN A 71 -3.96 58.49 10.97
CA ASN A 71 -3.55 57.96 9.66
C ASN A 71 -2.32 58.69 9.07
N LEU A 72 -2.20 60.01 9.30
CA LEU A 72 -1.01 60.79 8.93
C LEU A 72 0.21 60.33 9.76
N ASN A 73 0.01 60.05 11.03
CA ASN A 73 1.06 59.55 11.91
C ASN A 73 1.57 58.16 11.53
N SER A 74 0.69 57.24 11.04
CA SER A 74 1.13 55.93 10.61
C SER A 74 2.04 55.95 9.37
N GLY A 75 1.81 56.88 8.43
CA GLY A 75 2.71 57.11 7.30
C GLY A 75 4.10 57.63 7.72
N LEU A 76 4.13 58.47 8.75
CA LEU A 76 5.39 58.96 9.32
C LEU A 76 6.14 57.89 10.07
N ILE A 77 5.45 57.00 10.81
CA ILE A 77 6.07 55.87 11.54
C ILE A 77 6.76 54.92 10.56
N SER A 78 6.14 54.61 9.40
CA SER A 78 6.78 53.80 8.34
C SER A 78 8.06 54.46 7.81
N THR A 79 8.06 55.80 7.65
CA THR A 79 9.23 56.55 7.22
C THR A 79 10.33 56.50 8.27
N TYR A 80 10.01 56.66 9.53
CA TYR A 80 10.96 56.53 10.64
C TYR A 80 11.53 55.10 10.76
N GLY A 81 10.72 54.09 10.54
CA GLY A 81 11.18 52.71 10.45
C GLY A 81 12.21 52.49 9.34
N SER A 82 12.03 53.17 8.21
CA SER A 82 12.99 53.14 7.10
C SER A 82 14.31 53.84 7.43
N ILE A 83 14.24 54.96 8.18
CA ILE A 83 15.43 55.66 8.65
C ILE A 83 16.22 54.82 9.65
N ALA A 84 15.55 54.12 10.58
CA ALA A 84 16.20 53.24 11.52
C ALA A 84 16.98 52.07 10.80
N LYS A 85 16.49 51.64 9.63
CA LYS A 85 17.14 50.63 8.77
C LYS A 85 18.16 51.22 7.77
N SER A 86 18.33 52.53 7.74
CA SER A 86 19.22 53.18 6.76
C SER A 86 20.68 52.81 6.96
N ALA A 87 21.42 52.82 5.87
CA ALA A 87 22.87 52.52 5.91
C ALA A 87 23.61 53.52 6.81
N ASN A 88 23.18 54.78 6.88
CA ASN A 88 23.80 55.83 7.71
C ASN A 88 23.70 55.50 9.20
N VAL A 89 22.52 55.07 9.67
CA VAL A 89 22.32 54.67 11.08
C VAL A 89 23.12 53.42 11.38
N LEU A 90 23.02 52.39 10.53
CA LEU A 90 23.66 51.10 10.76
C LEU A 90 25.17 51.15 10.68
N SER A 91 25.76 51.99 9.79
CA SER A 91 27.21 52.20 9.72
C SER A 91 27.76 52.81 10.99
N LYS A 92 27.08 53.84 11.53
CA LYS A 92 27.49 54.49 12.81
C LYS A 92 27.40 53.52 13.97
N VAL A 93 26.38 52.64 14.00
CA VAL A 93 26.23 51.63 15.05
C VAL A 93 27.36 50.60 14.98
N ILE A 94 27.72 50.14 13.76
CA ILE A 94 28.85 49.24 13.54
C ILE A 94 30.15 49.84 14.01
N GLU A 95 30.40 51.12 13.66
CA GLU A 95 31.57 51.87 14.05
C GLU A 95 31.63 52.10 15.59
N ASN A 96 30.55 52.56 16.21
CA ASN A 96 30.47 52.84 17.65
C ASN A 96 30.72 51.58 18.50
N LEU A 97 30.23 50.43 18.05
CA LEU A 97 30.35 49.16 18.78
C LEU A 97 31.53 48.30 18.34
N GLY A 98 32.28 48.72 17.31
CA GLY A 98 33.42 48.01 16.77
C GLY A 98 33.04 46.61 16.25
N LEU A 99 31.89 46.49 15.57
CA LEU A 99 31.40 45.19 15.10
C LEU A 99 32.05 44.78 13.78
N ASP A 100 32.48 43.53 13.69
CA ASP A 100 33.00 42.92 12.46
C ASP A 100 31.88 42.29 11.61
N ILE A 101 30.90 43.13 11.23
CA ILE A 101 29.76 42.73 10.40
C ILE A 101 29.47 43.74 9.32
N SER A 102 28.96 43.33 8.18
CA SER A 102 28.50 44.25 7.14
C SER A 102 27.14 44.91 7.50
N VAL A 103 26.92 46.12 6.99
CA VAL A 103 25.63 46.83 7.12
C VAL A 103 24.48 45.94 6.64
N GLN A 104 24.67 45.20 5.55
CA GLN A 104 23.66 44.33 4.98
C GLN A 104 23.30 43.15 5.92
N ASN A 105 24.28 42.59 6.64
CA ASN A 105 24.06 41.54 7.61
C ASN A 105 23.31 42.05 8.84
N LEU A 106 23.67 43.23 9.32
CA LEU A 106 22.94 43.86 10.42
C LEU A 106 21.50 44.20 10.01
N GLN A 107 21.30 44.70 8.80
CA GLN A 107 19.97 45.03 8.27
C GLN A 107 19.05 43.78 8.14
N LYS A 108 19.59 42.61 7.79
CA LYS A 108 18.83 41.34 7.73
C LYS A 108 18.36 40.87 9.10
N ASN A 109 19.14 41.14 10.13
CA ASN A 109 18.84 40.74 11.51
C ASN A 109 18.11 41.83 12.30
N LEU A 110 17.71 42.91 11.63
CA LEU A 110 16.99 44.04 12.19
C LEU A 110 15.54 44.04 11.72
N THR A 111 14.62 43.92 12.65
CA THR A 111 13.19 44.13 12.41
C THR A 111 12.72 45.39 13.07
N VAL A 112 12.16 46.28 12.28
CA VAL A 112 11.54 47.52 12.79
C VAL A 112 10.06 47.47 12.44
N ALA A 113 9.20 47.49 13.44
CA ALA A 113 7.77 47.35 13.30
C ALA A 113 7.01 48.37 14.13
N GLU A 114 5.93 48.88 13.58
CA GLU A 114 4.94 49.70 14.30
C GLU A 114 4.10 48.78 15.21
N ILE A 115 3.86 49.23 16.44
CA ILE A 115 2.85 48.61 17.30
C ILE A 115 1.48 49.18 16.86
N LYS A 116 0.65 48.31 16.27
CA LYS A 116 -0.63 48.69 15.64
C LYS A 116 -1.46 49.67 16.50
N ASN A 117 -1.95 50.71 15.85
CA ASN A 117 -2.78 51.78 16.46
C ASN A 117 -2.13 52.53 17.62
N THR A 118 -0.81 52.59 17.62
CA THR A 118 -0.05 53.35 18.61
C THR A 118 1.04 54.18 17.94
N GLN A 119 1.63 55.13 18.68
CA GLN A 119 2.78 55.92 18.24
C GLN A 119 4.14 55.23 18.61
N PHE A 120 4.12 53.93 18.88
CA PHE A 120 5.31 53.20 19.26
C PHE A 120 5.96 52.51 18.06
N LEU A 121 7.27 52.69 17.97
CA LEU A 121 8.14 51.95 17.05
C LEU A 121 8.96 50.94 17.82
N LYS A 122 8.82 49.65 17.51
CA LYS A 122 9.60 48.59 18.10
C LYS A 122 10.76 48.22 17.18
N ILE A 123 11.98 48.35 17.68
CA ILE A 123 13.23 48.01 17.03
C ILE A 123 13.73 46.70 17.66
N THR A 124 13.77 45.64 16.88
CA THR A 124 14.18 44.27 17.34
C THR A 124 15.41 43.86 16.59
N VAL A 125 16.44 43.43 17.30
CA VAL A 125 17.71 42.90 16.75
C VAL A 125 17.85 41.45 17.14
N GLU A 126 18.21 40.63 16.16
CA GLU A 126 18.52 39.21 16.38
C GLU A 126 20.03 38.98 16.28
N ASN A 127 20.61 38.24 17.24
CA ASN A 127 22.01 37.89 17.26
C ASN A 127 22.23 36.53 17.98
N SER A 128 23.31 35.83 17.65
CA SER A 128 23.72 34.62 18.32
C SER A 128 24.21 34.83 19.77
N ASN A 129 24.63 36.04 20.10
CA ASN A 129 25.00 36.44 21.46
C ASN A 129 23.95 37.41 22.01
N PRO A 130 23.31 37.09 23.16
CA PRO A 130 22.24 37.92 23.73
C PRO A 130 22.71 39.30 24.20
N GLU A 131 23.93 39.41 24.73
CA GLU A 131 24.49 40.70 25.13
C GLU A 131 24.74 41.62 23.92
N THR A 132 25.24 41.01 22.81
CA THR A 132 25.47 41.74 21.56
C THR A 132 24.16 42.22 20.96
N ALA A 133 23.10 41.38 20.98
CA ALA A 133 21.76 41.79 20.53
C ALA A 133 21.25 43.00 21.31
N MET A 134 21.37 42.99 22.63
CA MET A 134 20.98 44.09 23.50
C MET A 134 21.79 45.36 23.20
N LYS A 135 23.13 45.26 23.09
CA LYS A 135 23.99 46.43 22.80
C LYS A 135 23.66 47.05 21.46
N ILE A 136 23.47 46.24 20.43
CA ILE A 136 23.11 46.70 19.08
C ILE A 136 21.73 47.38 19.09
N ALA A 137 20.71 46.80 19.73
CA ALA A 137 19.38 47.36 19.77
C ALA A 137 19.35 48.72 20.47
N ASN A 138 20.04 48.84 21.61
CA ASN A 138 20.18 50.09 22.35
C ASN A 138 20.96 51.15 21.53
N GLU A 139 22.05 50.77 20.87
CA GLU A 139 22.84 51.73 20.08
C GLU A 139 22.09 52.17 18.82
N ILE A 140 21.35 51.26 18.14
CA ILE A 140 20.48 51.65 17.02
C ILE A 140 19.45 52.67 17.46
N SER A 141 18.78 52.47 18.60
CA SER A 141 17.78 53.42 19.09
C SER A 141 18.37 54.80 19.41
N LYS A 142 19.57 54.84 20.00
CA LYS A 142 20.28 56.05 20.33
C LYS A 142 20.68 56.85 19.07
N VAL A 143 21.38 56.17 18.14
CA VAL A 143 21.81 56.78 16.86
C VAL A 143 20.59 57.21 16.02
N PHE A 144 19.53 56.41 16.01
CA PHE A 144 18.28 56.73 15.34
C PHE A 144 17.64 58.03 15.89
N VAL A 145 17.51 58.14 17.20
CA VAL A 145 16.96 59.35 17.87
C VAL A 145 17.81 60.59 17.56
N GLU A 146 19.14 60.46 17.61
CA GLU A 146 20.05 61.55 17.25
C GLU A 146 19.92 61.97 15.78
N GLN A 147 19.82 61.01 14.85
CA GLN A 147 19.63 61.30 13.43
C GLN A 147 18.32 62.06 13.15
N ILE A 148 17.21 61.61 13.75
CA ILE A 148 15.92 62.23 13.53
C ILE A 148 15.92 63.64 14.11
N LYS A 149 16.48 63.85 15.31
CA LYS A 149 16.63 65.20 15.88
C LYS A 149 17.41 66.15 14.97
N THR A 150 18.44 65.64 14.31
CA THR A 150 19.29 66.41 13.40
C THR A 150 18.62 66.74 12.07
N ILE A 151 17.89 65.71 11.46
CA ILE A 151 17.28 65.85 10.13
C ILE A 151 15.98 66.67 10.15
N TYR A 152 15.12 66.35 11.12
CA TYR A 152 13.75 66.91 11.18
C TYR A 152 13.52 67.98 12.23
N ASN A 153 14.53 68.32 13.06
CA ASN A 153 14.46 69.24 14.17
C ASN A 153 13.31 68.91 15.17
N ILE A 154 12.97 67.61 15.29
CA ILE A 154 11.89 67.12 16.14
C ILE A 154 12.48 66.72 17.49
N GLN A 155 11.97 67.39 18.60
CA GLN A 155 12.45 67.12 19.95
C GLN A 155 11.67 66.07 20.72
N ASN A 156 10.51 65.66 20.21
CA ASN A 156 9.56 64.81 20.94
C ASN A 156 9.70 63.28 20.59
N ILE A 157 10.92 62.78 20.56
CA ILE A 157 11.19 61.28 20.40
C ILE A 157 11.87 60.84 21.67
N ASN A 158 11.23 59.87 22.33
CA ASN A 158 11.69 59.30 23.59
C ASN A 158 11.82 57.79 23.52
N ILE A 159 12.92 57.26 24.08
CA ILE A 159 13.07 55.84 24.32
C ILE A 159 12.26 55.50 25.57
N ILE A 160 11.26 54.63 25.42
CA ILE A 160 10.39 54.25 26.55
C ILE A 160 10.97 52.99 27.23
N ASP A 161 11.27 51.96 26.44
CA ASP A 161 11.87 50.74 26.97
C ASP A 161 13.24 50.53 26.32
N THR A 162 14.25 50.27 27.12
CA THR A 162 15.58 49.88 26.68
C THR A 162 15.65 48.36 26.46
N ALA A 163 16.50 47.95 25.53
CA ALA A 163 16.71 46.53 25.30
C ALA A 163 17.36 45.83 26.51
N GLU A 164 16.82 44.68 26.85
CA GLU A 164 17.32 43.80 27.92
C GLU A 164 17.91 42.52 27.32
N ILE A 165 18.72 41.79 28.11
CA ILE A 165 19.28 40.49 27.71
C ILE A 165 18.19 39.44 27.68
N SER A 166 17.94 38.88 26.51
CA SER A 166 17.01 37.77 26.37
C SER A 166 17.70 36.44 26.67
N ASN A 167 17.23 35.75 27.69
CA ASN A 167 17.78 34.42 28.09
C ASN A 167 17.21 33.25 27.27
N THR A 168 16.17 33.48 26.44
CA THR A 168 15.52 32.43 25.65
C THR A 168 15.75 32.67 24.16
N PRO A 169 16.19 31.63 23.41
CA PRO A 169 16.36 31.77 21.98
C PRO A 169 15.02 31.94 21.27
N CYS A 170 14.96 32.87 20.31
CA CYS A 170 13.73 33.17 19.56
C CYS A 170 13.46 32.24 18.39
N ASN A 171 14.49 31.58 17.87
CA ASN A 171 14.39 30.69 16.70
C ASN A 171 14.24 29.20 17.00
N ILE A 172 14.38 28.78 18.27
CA ILE A 172 14.28 27.38 18.66
C ILE A 172 12.93 27.11 19.29
N ASN A 173 12.14 26.31 18.59
CA ASN A 173 10.90 25.75 19.12
C ASN A 173 10.83 24.28 18.71
N HIS A 174 11.33 23.41 19.57
CA HIS A 174 11.41 21.97 19.32
C HIS A 174 10.03 21.35 18.98
N ILE A 175 8.96 21.82 19.63
CA ILE A 175 7.60 21.33 19.38
C ILE A 175 7.14 21.69 17.96
N LYS A 176 7.39 22.92 17.53
CA LYS A 176 7.06 23.39 16.17
C LYS A 176 7.86 22.61 15.12
N ASP A 177 9.17 22.42 15.34
CA ASP A 177 10.04 21.68 14.43
C ASP A 177 9.60 20.22 14.31
N MET A 178 9.25 19.57 15.42
CA MET A 178 8.69 18.21 15.43
C MET A 178 7.32 18.12 14.77
N ALA A 179 6.44 19.10 14.95
CA ALA A 179 5.14 19.12 14.29
C ALA A 179 5.27 19.26 12.76
N ILE A 180 6.19 20.09 12.28
CA ILE A 180 6.50 20.22 10.85
C ILE A 180 7.05 18.91 10.31
N ALA A 181 7.96 18.25 11.02
CA ALA A 181 8.51 16.95 10.62
C ALA A 181 7.46 15.84 10.58
N LEU A 182 6.53 15.83 11.53
CA LEU A 182 5.41 14.89 11.53
C LEU A 182 4.55 15.04 10.26
N MET A 183 4.17 16.28 9.93
CA MET A 183 3.40 16.54 8.71
C MET A 183 4.18 16.16 7.44
N ALA A 184 5.47 16.49 7.38
CA ALA A 184 6.34 16.10 6.27
C ALA A 184 6.48 14.59 6.15
N GLY A 185 6.60 13.85 7.26
CA GLY A 185 6.66 12.40 7.30
C GLY A 185 5.37 11.74 6.81
N ILE A 186 4.20 12.27 7.22
CA ILE A 186 2.89 11.80 6.73
C ILE A 186 2.77 12.05 5.22
N PHE A 187 3.13 13.22 4.75
CA PHE A 187 3.07 13.56 3.33
C PHE A 187 4.00 12.66 2.49
N ALA A 188 5.25 12.51 2.93
CA ALA A 188 6.24 11.65 2.24
C ALA A 188 5.79 10.19 2.19
N SER A 189 5.21 9.67 3.28
CA SER A 189 4.67 8.31 3.32
C SER A 189 3.49 8.14 2.35
N GLY A 190 2.62 9.13 2.24
CA GLY A 190 1.50 9.14 1.30
C GLY A 190 1.96 9.10 -0.16
N VAL A 191 2.92 9.95 -0.51
CA VAL A 191 3.52 9.98 -1.86
C VAL A 191 4.19 8.64 -2.20
N LEU A 192 4.95 8.07 -1.26
CA LEU A 192 5.62 6.80 -1.49
C LEU A 192 4.63 5.65 -1.69
N ILE A 193 3.54 5.60 -0.91
CA ILE A 193 2.48 4.60 -1.09
C ILE A 193 1.82 4.74 -2.46
N LEU A 194 1.58 5.97 -2.90
CA LEU A 194 0.99 6.23 -4.21
C LEU A 194 1.90 5.75 -5.34
N ILE A 195 3.21 5.99 -5.24
CA ILE A 195 4.21 5.47 -6.19
C ILE A 195 4.19 3.93 -6.20
N LEU A 196 4.23 3.29 -5.03
CA LEU A 196 4.18 1.83 -4.93
C LEU A 196 2.85 1.25 -5.48
N TYR A 197 1.74 1.98 -5.33
CA TYR A 197 0.45 1.58 -5.91
C TYR A 197 0.46 1.61 -7.43
N ILE A 198 1.02 2.65 -8.04
CA ILE A 198 1.12 2.80 -9.50
C ILE A 198 2.06 1.75 -10.10
N LEU A 199 3.14 1.41 -9.39
CA LEU A 199 4.11 0.41 -9.82
C LEU A 199 3.64 -1.05 -9.63
N ASP A 200 2.56 -1.27 -8.89
CA ASP A 200 2.03 -2.61 -8.63
C ASP A 200 1.13 -3.08 -9.77
N ASP A 201 1.73 -3.81 -10.72
CA ASP A 201 1.12 -4.39 -11.92
C ASP A 201 0.52 -5.80 -11.67
N THR A 202 0.09 -6.12 -10.45
CA THR A 202 -0.46 -7.44 -10.12
C THR A 202 -1.99 -7.50 -10.29
N ILE A 203 -2.52 -8.68 -10.65
CA ILE A 203 -3.97 -8.95 -10.62
C ILE A 203 -4.43 -9.00 -9.17
N LYS A 204 -5.37 -8.15 -8.79
CA LYS A 204 -5.90 -8.03 -7.42
C LYS A 204 -7.34 -8.53 -7.29
N SER A 205 -8.04 -8.68 -8.38
CA SER A 205 -9.45 -9.08 -8.40
C SER A 205 -9.82 -9.79 -9.71
N GLU A 206 -10.91 -10.52 -9.66
CA GLU A 206 -11.50 -11.15 -10.84
C GLU A 206 -11.83 -10.14 -11.95
N LYS A 207 -12.23 -8.92 -11.58
CA LYS A 207 -12.60 -7.84 -12.52
C LYS A 207 -11.40 -7.32 -13.32
N ASP A 208 -10.19 -7.49 -12.81
CA ASP A 208 -8.97 -7.02 -13.49
C ASP A 208 -8.68 -7.86 -14.76
N ILE A 209 -9.17 -9.10 -14.81
CA ILE A 209 -8.95 -10.03 -15.94
C ILE A 209 -9.62 -9.53 -17.21
N PRO A 210 -10.96 -9.33 -17.29
CA PRO A 210 -11.59 -8.86 -18.52
C PRO A 210 -11.15 -7.43 -18.89
N VAL A 211 -10.90 -6.57 -17.93
CA VAL A 211 -10.46 -5.19 -18.18
C VAL A 211 -9.08 -5.16 -18.82
N ASN A 212 -8.12 -5.89 -18.26
CA ASN A 212 -6.71 -5.80 -18.68
C ASN A 212 -6.34 -6.80 -19.77
N LEU A 213 -6.89 -8.02 -19.71
CA LEU A 213 -6.54 -9.10 -20.61
C LEU A 213 -7.55 -9.27 -21.76
N LYS A 214 -8.76 -8.71 -21.65
CA LYS A 214 -9.88 -8.94 -22.59
C LYS A 214 -10.13 -10.44 -22.78
N LEU A 215 -10.12 -11.20 -21.67
CA LEU A 215 -10.41 -12.61 -21.58
C LEU A 215 -11.46 -12.82 -20.48
N GLU A 216 -12.30 -13.84 -20.66
CA GLU A 216 -13.30 -14.20 -19.64
C GLU A 216 -12.64 -14.86 -18.43
N THR A 217 -13.19 -14.61 -17.24
CA THR A 217 -12.82 -15.35 -16.03
C THR A 217 -13.65 -16.64 -15.97
N ILE A 218 -12.99 -17.79 -16.11
CA ILE A 218 -13.64 -19.10 -16.08
C ILE A 218 -13.95 -19.52 -14.65
N GLY A 219 -13.11 -19.14 -13.70
CA GLY A 219 -13.31 -19.47 -12.30
C GLY A 219 -12.39 -18.68 -11.38
N THR A 220 -12.82 -18.56 -10.13
CA THR A 220 -12.06 -17.92 -9.06
C THR A 220 -11.96 -18.90 -7.89
N ILE A 221 -10.76 -19.35 -7.59
CA ILE A 221 -10.47 -20.34 -6.55
C ILE A 221 -9.88 -19.63 -5.34
N PRO A 222 -10.49 -19.76 -4.16
CA PRO A 222 -10.01 -19.15 -2.94
C PRO A 222 -8.65 -19.70 -2.49
N ASN A 223 -7.92 -18.91 -1.71
CA ASN A 223 -6.70 -19.41 -1.07
C ASN A 223 -7.04 -20.48 -0.01
N THR A 224 -6.23 -21.51 0.02
CA THR A 224 -6.33 -22.59 1.02
C THR A 224 -5.05 -22.66 1.83
N ASN A 225 -5.18 -22.92 3.14
CA ASN A 225 -4.02 -23.18 4.00
C ASN A 225 -3.50 -24.62 3.84
N LYS A 226 -4.19 -25.46 3.05
CA LYS A 226 -3.77 -26.82 2.74
C LYS A 226 -2.68 -26.83 1.68
N THR A 227 -1.87 -27.87 1.66
CA THR A 227 -0.74 -27.97 0.74
C THR A 227 -1.20 -28.01 -0.72
N ASN A 228 -0.43 -27.43 -1.63
CA ASN A 228 -0.74 -27.37 -3.07
C ASN A 228 -0.88 -28.75 -3.76
N ASN A 229 -0.61 -29.84 -3.04
CA ASN A 229 -0.63 -31.21 -3.56
C ASN A 229 -1.85 -32.03 -3.11
N GLU A 230 -2.79 -31.43 -2.36
CA GLU A 230 -3.95 -32.17 -1.87
C GLU A 230 -5.10 -32.17 -2.89
N LEU A 231 -5.79 -33.31 -3.00
CA LEU A 231 -7.07 -33.42 -3.70
C LEU A 231 -8.19 -32.93 -2.77
N ILE A 232 -8.39 -31.62 -2.76
CA ILE A 232 -9.30 -30.99 -1.82
C ILE A 232 -10.76 -31.42 -2.01
N ILE A 233 -11.10 -31.82 -3.24
CA ILE A 233 -12.42 -32.38 -3.57
C ILE A 233 -12.69 -33.67 -2.81
N GLU A 234 -11.64 -34.47 -2.49
CA GLU A 234 -11.78 -35.71 -1.74
C GLU A 234 -11.60 -35.50 -0.25
N THR A 235 -10.63 -34.68 0.15
CA THR A 235 -10.30 -34.49 1.57
C THR A 235 -11.29 -33.57 2.30
N ASP A 236 -11.97 -32.66 1.58
CA ASP A 236 -12.92 -31.72 2.17
C ASP A 236 -14.08 -31.38 1.19
N PRO A 237 -14.90 -32.39 0.83
CA PRO A 237 -15.88 -32.28 -0.26
C PRO A 237 -16.99 -31.23 -0.02
N LYS A 238 -17.18 -30.77 1.22
CA LYS A 238 -18.18 -29.77 1.59
C LYS A 238 -17.60 -28.35 1.68
N SER A 239 -16.32 -28.15 1.40
CA SER A 239 -15.69 -26.85 1.51
C SER A 239 -16.13 -25.89 0.40
N TYR A 240 -16.09 -24.61 0.68
CA TYR A 240 -16.39 -23.55 -0.29
C TYR A 240 -15.47 -23.62 -1.53
N ILE A 241 -14.21 -24.04 -1.35
CA ILE A 241 -13.26 -24.23 -2.45
C ILE A 241 -13.75 -25.29 -3.44
N VAL A 242 -14.31 -26.38 -2.93
CA VAL A 242 -14.87 -27.46 -3.77
C VAL A 242 -16.04 -26.95 -4.60
N GLU A 243 -16.90 -26.13 -4.05
CA GLU A 243 -17.99 -25.53 -4.81
C GLU A 243 -17.47 -24.54 -5.88
N CYS A 244 -16.42 -23.78 -5.60
CA CYS A 244 -15.74 -22.96 -6.61
C CYS A 244 -15.14 -23.82 -7.74
N LEU A 245 -14.53 -24.97 -7.41
CA LEU A 245 -13.99 -25.91 -8.39
C LEU A 245 -15.10 -26.56 -9.24
N LYS A 246 -16.23 -26.93 -8.63
CA LYS A 246 -17.41 -27.46 -9.36
C LYS A 246 -18.02 -26.40 -10.28
N THR A 247 -18.10 -25.16 -9.84
CA THR A 247 -18.55 -24.03 -10.66
C THR A 247 -17.60 -23.80 -11.82
N THR A 248 -16.28 -23.81 -11.56
CA THR A 248 -15.24 -23.67 -12.60
C THR A 248 -15.33 -24.83 -13.62
N ARG A 249 -15.53 -26.08 -13.17
CA ARG A 249 -15.82 -27.21 -14.05
C ARG A 249 -17.01 -26.94 -14.94
N THR A 250 -18.11 -26.45 -14.38
CA THR A 250 -19.33 -26.15 -15.14
C THR A 250 -19.08 -25.06 -16.20
N ASN A 251 -18.34 -24.01 -15.84
CA ASN A 251 -17.96 -22.94 -16.78
C ASN A 251 -17.06 -23.48 -17.91
N ILE A 252 -16.08 -24.35 -17.60
CA ILE A 252 -15.26 -25.03 -18.61
C ILE A 252 -16.16 -25.87 -19.53
N LEU A 253 -17.12 -26.58 -18.97
CA LEU A 253 -18.08 -27.40 -19.68
C LEU A 253 -18.83 -26.56 -20.74
N TYR A 254 -19.38 -25.43 -20.35
CA TYR A 254 -20.12 -24.55 -21.27
C TYR A 254 -19.19 -23.83 -22.27
N ALA A 255 -18.04 -23.33 -21.84
CA ALA A 255 -17.09 -22.64 -22.72
C ALA A 255 -16.44 -23.58 -23.75
N SER A 256 -16.31 -24.88 -23.43
CA SER A 256 -15.75 -25.87 -24.33
C SER A 256 -16.70 -26.32 -25.41
N ASN A 257 -18.01 -26.10 -25.25
CA ASN A 257 -19.02 -26.69 -26.12
C ASN A 257 -18.72 -28.20 -26.33
N ILE A 258 -18.77 -28.96 -25.25
CA ILE A 258 -18.10 -30.23 -24.89
C ILE A 258 -17.99 -31.25 -26.03
N ASN A 259 -18.86 -31.22 -26.99
CA ASN A 259 -18.79 -32.13 -28.13
C ASN A 259 -17.69 -31.77 -29.14
N LYS A 260 -17.00 -30.62 -28.97
CA LYS A 260 -16.02 -30.14 -29.95
C LYS A 260 -14.62 -29.86 -29.38
N LYS A 261 -14.47 -29.62 -28.07
CA LYS A 261 -13.16 -29.27 -27.46
C LYS A 261 -12.86 -30.26 -26.35
N LYS A 262 -12.04 -31.26 -26.62
CA LYS A 262 -11.70 -32.30 -25.69
C LYS A 262 -10.34 -32.15 -25.04
N ALA A 263 -9.36 -31.58 -25.75
CA ALA A 263 -8.01 -31.34 -25.23
C ALA A 263 -7.87 -29.91 -24.73
N ILE A 264 -7.61 -29.72 -23.43
CA ILE A 264 -7.46 -28.43 -22.78
C ILE A 264 -6.09 -28.35 -22.09
N LEU A 265 -5.31 -27.36 -22.51
CA LEU A 265 -4.03 -27.05 -21.89
C LEU A 265 -4.20 -26.03 -20.77
N PHE A 266 -3.63 -26.32 -19.61
CA PHE A 266 -3.51 -25.38 -18.51
C PHE A 266 -2.08 -24.86 -18.43
N THR A 267 -1.89 -23.57 -18.52
CA THR A 267 -0.57 -22.94 -18.37
C THR A 267 -0.67 -21.67 -17.53
N SER A 268 0.46 -21.09 -17.19
CA SER A 268 0.53 -19.83 -16.43
C SER A 268 1.73 -19.01 -16.91
N ALA A 269 1.82 -17.75 -16.47
CA ALA A 269 2.99 -16.95 -16.78
C ALA A 269 4.22 -17.43 -16.00
N ARG A 270 4.07 -17.71 -14.69
CA ARG A 270 5.15 -18.07 -13.77
C ARG A 270 4.95 -19.44 -13.14
N GLU A 271 6.01 -19.93 -12.48
CA GLU A 271 5.94 -21.09 -11.61
C GLU A 271 5.13 -20.80 -10.33
N LYS A 272 4.65 -21.89 -9.70
CA LYS A 272 3.96 -21.86 -8.41
C LYS A 272 2.62 -21.13 -8.38
N GLU A 273 2.05 -20.71 -9.51
CA GLU A 273 0.72 -20.11 -9.62
C GLU A 273 -0.43 -21.11 -9.38
N GLY A 274 -0.11 -22.40 -9.12
CA GLY A 274 -1.08 -23.43 -8.73
C GLY A 274 -1.66 -24.21 -9.88
N LYS A 275 -1.02 -24.28 -11.06
CA LYS A 275 -1.48 -25.07 -12.22
C LYS A 275 -1.87 -26.49 -11.88
N SER A 276 -0.92 -27.28 -11.38
CA SER A 276 -1.13 -28.71 -11.10
C SER A 276 -2.24 -28.93 -10.05
N PHE A 277 -2.34 -28.04 -9.04
CA PHE A 277 -3.43 -28.09 -8.07
C PHE A 277 -4.79 -27.92 -8.76
N ILE A 278 -4.91 -26.92 -9.63
CA ILE A 278 -6.16 -26.64 -10.37
C ILE A 278 -6.49 -27.81 -11.30
N VAL A 279 -5.52 -28.28 -12.12
CA VAL A 279 -5.72 -29.38 -13.06
C VAL A 279 -6.17 -30.64 -12.36
N ASN A 280 -5.50 -31.04 -11.27
CA ASN A 280 -5.82 -32.24 -10.53
C ASN A 280 -7.25 -32.19 -9.95
N ASN A 281 -7.60 -31.10 -9.27
CA ASN A 281 -8.91 -30.97 -8.67
C ASN A 281 -10.04 -30.82 -9.70
N ILE A 282 -9.81 -30.11 -10.80
CA ILE A 282 -10.78 -30.01 -11.91
C ILE A 282 -10.98 -31.36 -12.60
N ALA A 283 -9.90 -32.13 -12.79
CA ALA A 283 -10.00 -33.49 -13.35
C ALA A 283 -10.86 -34.43 -12.48
N VAL A 284 -10.63 -34.41 -11.15
CA VAL A 284 -11.47 -35.14 -10.20
C VAL A 284 -12.93 -34.65 -10.27
N ALA A 285 -13.16 -33.36 -10.34
CA ALA A 285 -14.51 -32.80 -10.46
C ALA A 285 -15.25 -33.31 -11.71
N PHE A 286 -14.55 -33.43 -12.84
CA PHE A 286 -15.11 -33.98 -14.07
C PHE A 286 -15.34 -35.50 -13.97
N ALA A 287 -14.42 -36.26 -13.38
CA ALA A 287 -14.54 -37.70 -13.18
C ALA A 287 -15.74 -38.04 -12.28
N GLN A 288 -15.94 -37.28 -11.18
CA GLN A 288 -17.12 -37.39 -10.31
C GLN A 288 -18.44 -37.05 -11.03
N ALA A 289 -18.37 -36.29 -12.12
CA ALA A 289 -19.52 -36.02 -13.00
C ALA A 289 -19.65 -37.07 -14.15
N ASN A 290 -19.12 -38.28 -13.97
CA ASN A 290 -19.17 -39.39 -14.91
C ASN A 290 -18.55 -39.08 -16.29
N LYS A 291 -17.54 -38.21 -16.38
CA LYS A 291 -16.74 -37.99 -17.58
C LYS A 291 -15.47 -38.80 -17.51
N LYS A 292 -15.11 -39.47 -18.63
CA LYS A 292 -13.84 -40.17 -18.75
C LYS A 292 -12.72 -39.17 -19.00
N VAL A 293 -11.87 -38.96 -18.00
CA VAL A 293 -10.85 -37.91 -17.97
C VAL A 293 -9.45 -38.45 -17.96
N LEU A 294 -8.56 -37.85 -18.73
CA LEU A 294 -7.13 -38.10 -18.71
C LEU A 294 -6.39 -36.85 -18.28
N ILE A 295 -5.55 -36.93 -17.28
CA ILE A 295 -4.54 -35.93 -16.97
C ILE A 295 -3.25 -36.29 -17.71
N VAL A 296 -2.66 -35.35 -18.42
CA VAL A 296 -1.36 -35.50 -19.09
C VAL A 296 -0.36 -34.55 -18.47
N ASP A 297 0.68 -35.06 -17.84
CA ASP A 297 1.79 -34.23 -17.32
C ASP A 297 2.77 -33.91 -18.46
N THR A 298 2.77 -32.67 -18.91
CA THR A 298 3.63 -32.22 -20.00
C THR A 298 4.92 -31.56 -19.51
N ASN A 299 5.20 -31.57 -18.20
CA ASN A 299 6.46 -31.07 -17.66
C ASN A 299 7.57 -32.10 -17.77
N LEU A 300 8.14 -32.25 -18.95
CA LEU A 300 9.22 -33.21 -19.22
C LEU A 300 10.59 -32.74 -18.68
N ARG A 301 10.71 -31.54 -18.13
CA ARG A 301 11.98 -30.98 -17.63
C ARG A 301 12.24 -31.31 -16.17
N THR A 302 11.20 -31.24 -15.38
CA THR A 302 11.24 -31.53 -13.94
C THR A 302 10.05 -32.43 -13.58
N PRO A 303 10.14 -33.71 -13.89
CA PRO A 303 9.06 -34.65 -13.54
C PRO A 303 8.83 -34.63 -12.04
N LYS A 304 7.72 -34.01 -11.63
CA LYS A 304 7.26 -34.10 -10.25
C LYS A 304 6.26 -35.22 -10.22
N GLY A 305 6.72 -36.44 -9.90
CA GLY A 305 5.84 -37.58 -9.89
C GLY A 305 4.51 -37.29 -9.18
N ARG A 306 3.40 -37.35 -9.91
CA ARG A 306 2.04 -37.29 -9.34
C ARG A 306 1.66 -38.55 -8.61
N SER A 307 2.56 -39.53 -8.65
CA SER A 307 2.48 -40.78 -7.93
C SER A 307 2.11 -40.60 -6.45
N GLN A 308 2.58 -39.56 -5.80
CA GLN A 308 2.22 -39.27 -4.40
C GLN A 308 0.75 -38.86 -4.23
N ILE A 309 0.17 -38.18 -5.24
CA ILE A 309 -1.21 -37.68 -5.18
C ILE A 309 -2.21 -38.78 -5.57
N PHE A 310 -1.86 -39.56 -6.59
CA PHE A 310 -2.74 -40.60 -7.13
C PHE A 310 -2.26 -42.01 -6.79
N GLU A 311 -1.24 -42.15 -5.93
CA GLU A 311 -0.67 -43.43 -5.46
C GLU A 311 -0.18 -44.34 -6.59
N ASN A 312 0.28 -43.77 -7.69
CA ASN A 312 0.81 -44.53 -8.84
C ASN A 312 2.34 -44.60 -8.81
N GLN A 313 2.90 -45.66 -9.38
CA GLN A 313 4.35 -45.80 -9.48
C GLN A 313 4.91 -44.93 -10.61
N THR A 314 6.01 -44.22 -10.34
CA THR A 314 6.79 -43.54 -11.35
C THR A 314 7.44 -44.51 -12.33
N GLY A 315 7.52 -44.16 -13.61
CA GLY A 315 8.13 -45.01 -14.64
C GLY A 315 8.03 -44.35 -16.01
N GLU A 316 7.84 -45.20 -17.03
CA GLU A 316 7.59 -44.76 -18.40
C GLU A 316 6.30 -43.91 -18.49
N GLY A 317 6.28 -42.91 -19.37
CA GLY A 317 5.16 -41.98 -19.50
C GLY A 317 5.09 -41.30 -20.87
N LEU A 318 4.66 -40.02 -20.87
CA LEU A 318 4.41 -39.24 -22.07
C LEU A 318 5.62 -39.20 -23.02
N SER A 319 6.81 -38.93 -22.50
CA SER A 319 8.03 -38.82 -23.32
C SER A 319 8.38 -40.12 -23.99
N ASP A 320 8.12 -41.24 -23.32
CA ASP A 320 8.40 -42.57 -23.84
C ASP A 320 7.31 -42.98 -24.84
N PHE A 321 6.05 -42.69 -24.55
CA PHE A 321 4.95 -42.98 -25.47
C PHE A 321 5.05 -42.21 -26.79
N ILE A 322 5.45 -40.90 -26.77
CA ILE A 322 5.63 -40.12 -27.99
C ILE A 322 6.69 -40.75 -28.92
N LYS A 323 7.75 -41.34 -28.37
CA LYS A 323 8.82 -41.98 -29.14
C LYS A 323 8.34 -43.29 -29.81
N GLU A 324 7.41 -43.99 -29.17
CA GLU A 324 6.89 -45.26 -29.65
C GLU A 324 5.64 -45.14 -30.55
N ILE A 325 5.09 -43.93 -30.75
CA ILE A 325 3.90 -43.73 -31.57
C ILE A 325 4.18 -44.13 -33.03
N THR A 326 3.28 -44.87 -33.65
CA THR A 326 3.38 -45.33 -35.03
C THR A 326 2.18 -44.81 -35.84
N GLU A 327 2.17 -45.06 -37.14
CA GLU A 327 1.00 -44.76 -38.00
C GLU A 327 -0.15 -45.76 -37.77
N ASN A 328 0.11 -46.91 -37.18
CA ASN A 328 -0.90 -47.91 -36.91
C ASN A 328 -1.70 -47.57 -35.63
N LYS A 329 -2.97 -47.21 -35.82
CA LYS A 329 -3.86 -46.79 -34.73
C LYS A 329 -4.15 -47.92 -33.74
N LEU A 330 -4.29 -49.17 -34.18
CA LEU A 330 -4.58 -50.30 -33.30
C LEU A 330 -3.39 -50.61 -32.38
N GLU A 331 -2.18 -50.60 -32.94
CA GLU A 331 -0.95 -50.79 -32.16
C GLU A 331 -0.79 -49.69 -31.12
N ASN A 332 -1.09 -48.41 -31.45
CA ASN A 332 -1.04 -47.29 -30.53
C ASN A 332 -2.07 -47.39 -29.40
N LEU A 333 -3.26 -47.98 -29.66
CA LEU A 333 -4.27 -48.25 -28.61
C LEU A 333 -3.79 -49.28 -27.60
N GLU A 334 -3.05 -50.31 -28.05
CA GLU A 334 -2.44 -51.29 -27.15
C GLU A 334 -1.31 -50.69 -26.34
N LYS A 335 -0.44 -49.88 -26.98
CA LYS A 335 0.63 -49.16 -26.30
C LYS A 335 0.07 -48.16 -25.25
N ALA A 336 -1.08 -47.54 -25.52
CA ALA A 336 -1.73 -46.64 -24.56
C ALA A 336 -2.01 -47.30 -23.21
N LYS A 337 -2.37 -48.61 -23.21
CA LYS A 337 -2.58 -49.37 -21.97
C LYS A 337 -1.32 -49.51 -21.12
N LYS A 338 -0.12 -49.51 -21.74
CA LYS A 338 1.17 -49.55 -21.04
C LYS A 338 1.48 -48.23 -20.31
N TYR A 339 1.22 -47.12 -20.95
CA TYR A 339 1.66 -45.81 -20.48
C TYR A 339 0.62 -45.05 -19.63
N ILE A 340 -0.68 -45.29 -19.94
CA ILE A 340 -1.78 -44.63 -19.19
C ILE A 340 -2.11 -45.49 -17.98
N LYS A 341 -2.09 -44.86 -16.80
CA LYS A 341 -2.34 -45.51 -15.51
C LYS A 341 -3.73 -45.13 -15.00
N GLU A 342 -4.42 -46.10 -14.46
CA GLU A 342 -5.67 -45.90 -13.73
C GLU A 342 -5.36 -45.29 -12.35
N THR A 343 -6.24 -44.43 -11.86
CA THR A 343 -6.17 -43.87 -10.50
C THR A 343 -7.20 -44.56 -9.61
N LYS A 344 -7.12 -44.36 -8.31
CA LYS A 344 -8.16 -44.81 -7.36
C LYS A 344 -9.52 -44.12 -7.59
N ILE A 345 -9.55 -43.04 -8.35
CA ILE A 345 -10.75 -42.25 -8.65
C ILE A 345 -11.39 -42.82 -9.92
N PRO A 346 -12.63 -43.31 -9.86
CA PRO A 346 -13.33 -43.84 -11.04
C PRO A 346 -13.36 -42.82 -12.18
N ASN A 347 -13.18 -43.29 -13.41
CA ASN A 347 -13.15 -42.47 -14.63
C ASN A 347 -11.99 -41.49 -14.76
N LEU A 348 -11.00 -41.52 -13.83
CA LEU A 348 -9.83 -40.68 -13.91
C LEU A 348 -8.57 -41.48 -14.17
N HIS A 349 -7.90 -41.17 -15.26
CA HIS A 349 -6.63 -41.78 -15.65
C HIS A 349 -5.52 -40.72 -15.71
N ILE A 350 -4.27 -41.17 -15.68
CA ILE A 350 -3.11 -40.27 -15.72
C ILE A 350 -2.06 -40.80 -16.70
N LEU A 351 -1.48 -39.91 -17.47
CA LEU A 351 -0.28 -40.11 -18.26
C LEU A 351 0.82 -39.20 -17.68
N GLU A 352 1.74 -39.77 -16.92
CA GLU A 352 2.85 -39.06 -16.32
C GLU A 352 3.86 -38.59 -17.37
N SER A 353 4.76 -37.67 -17.01
CA SER A 353 5.77 -37.11 -17.91
C SER A 353 6.75 -38.14 -18.48
N GLY A 354 7.04 -39.22 -17.74
CA GLY A 354 7.99 -40.27 -18.16
C GLY A 354 9.45 -39.90 -17.97
N THR A 355 10.32 -40.51 -18.77
CA THR A 355 11.76 -40.26 -18.74
C THR A 355 12.09 -38.87 -19.27
N ILE A 356 13.11 -38.22 -18.69
CA ILE A 356 13.54 -36.86 -19.13
C ILE A 356 14.21 -37.00 -20.52
N PRO A 357 13.61 -36.43 -21.58
CA PRO A 357 14.22 -36.45 -22.90
C PRO A 357 15.31 -35.37 -23.03
N PRO A 358 16.30 -35.53 -23.93
CA PRO A 358 17.30 -34.53 -24.19
C PRO A 358 16.69 -33.21 -24.73
N ASN A 359 15.66 -33.32 -25.58
CA ASN A 359 15.02 -32.19 -26.27
C ASN A 359 13.51 -32.13 -25.96
N PRO A 360 13.09 -31.67 -24.76
CA PRO A 360 11.68 -31.66 -24.36
C PRO A 360 10.77 -30.83 -25.29
N SER A 361 11.19 -29.64 -25.69
CA SER A 361 10.39 -28.74 -26.54
C SER A 361 10.17 -29.34 -27.95
N GLU A 362 11.19 -29.95 -28.54
CA GLU A 362 11.08 -30.58 -29.86
C GLU A 362 10.16 -31.80 -29.80
N LEU A 363 10.27 -32.62 -28.76
CA LEU A 363 9.42 -33.78 -28.55
C LEU A 363 7.94 -33.37 -28.42
N LEU A 364 7.65 -32.32 -27.61
CA LEU A 364 6.30 -31.81 -27.43
C LEU A 364 5.73 -31.09 -28.66
N SER A 365 6.57 -30.59 -29.56
CA SER A 365 6.14 -29.97 -30.83
C SER A 365 6.11 -30.91 -32.03
N SER A 366 6.45 -32.20 -31.81
CA SER A 366 6.55 -33.19 -32.89
C SER A 366 5.19 -33.59 -33.45
N THR A 367 5.23 -34.14 -34.68
CA THR A 367 4.06 -34.77 -35.31
C THR A 367 3.55 -35.96 -34.48
N ASN A 368 4.46 -36.70 -33.84
CA ASN A 368 4.09 -37.80 -32.96
C ASN A 368 3.25 -37.35 -31.77
N MET A 369 3.58 -36.20 -31.14
CA MET A 369 2.77 -35.62 -30.06
C MET A 369 1.38 -35.22 -30.56
N ARG A 370 1.26 -34.69 -31.78
CA ARG A 370 -0.03 -34.38 -32.41
C ARG A 370 -0.87 -35.64 -32.63
N ASN A 371 -0.26 -36.67 -33.20
CA ASN A 371 -0.92 -37.97 -33.43
C ASN A 371 -1.37 -38.62 -32.09
N LEU A 372 -0.53 -38.54 -31.09
CA LEU A 372 -0.87 -39.00 -29.74
C LEU A 372 -2.08 -38.25 -29.17
N LEU A 373 -2.11 -36.90 -29.27
CA LEU A 373 -3.25 -36.14 -28.79
C LEU A 373 -4.56 -36.51 -29.49
N GLU A 374 -4.55 -36.71 -30.80
CA GLU A 374 -5.72 -37.18 -31.53
C GLU A 374 -6.17 -38.57 -31.08
N LEU A 375 -5.23 -39.48 -30.81
CA LEU A 375 -5.53 -40.79 -30.22
C LEU A 375 -6.21 -40.64 -28.86
N LEU A 376 -5.63 -39.84 -27.95
CA LEU A 376 -6.15 -39.60 -26.60
C LEU A 376 -7.55 -38.99 -26.64
N LYS A 377 -7.78 -38.02 -27.52
CA LYS A 377 -9.10 -37.40 -27.75
C LYS A 377 -10.15 -38.42 -28.22
N SER A 378 -9.74 -39.50 -28.89
CA SER A 378 -10.66 -40.56 -29.28
C SER A 378 -11.04 -41.50 -28.13
N MET A 379 -10.18 -41.62 -27.09
CA MET A 379 -10.33 -42.55 -25.96
C MET A 379 -11.03 -41.89 -24.75
N TYR A 380 -10.98 -40.58 -24.63
CA TYR A 380 -11.45 -39.83 -23.48
C TYR A 380 -12.48 -38.76 -23.85
N ASP A 381 -13.35 -38.42 -22.89
CA ASP A 381 -14.24 -37.27 -23.01
C ASP A 381 -13.47 -35.96 -22.87
N LEU A 382 -12.47 -35.95 -21.97
CA LEU A 382 -11.60 -34.80 -21.72
C LEU A 382 -10.14 -35.25 -21.50
N VAL A 383 -9.22 -34.52 -22.11
CA VAL A 383 -7.78 -34.62 -21.93
C VAL A 383 -7.26 -33.30 -21.39
N LEU A 384 -6.84 -33.30 -20.13
CA LEU A 384 -6.37 -32.09 -19.44
C LEU A 384 -4.84 -32.14 -19.37
N LEU A 385 -4.19 -31.20 -20.07
CA LEU A 385 -2.74 -31.10 -20.10
C LEU A 385 -2.24 -30.11 -19.05
N ASP A 386 -1.41 -30.57 -18.12
CA ASP A 386 -0.71 -29.71 -17.17
C ASP A 386 0.58 -29.18 -17.79
N GLY A 387 0.53 -27.95 -18.25
CA GLY A 387 1.61 -27.29 -18.96
C GLY A 387 2.65 -26.63 -18.07
N THR A 388 3.75 -26.25 -18.69
CA THR A 388 4.85 -25.50 -18.10
C THR A 388 4.54 -24.01 -18.09
N PRO A 389 5.24 -23.19 -17.24
CA PRO A 389 5.12 -21.74 -17.26
C PRO A 389 5.63 -21.14 -18.57
N SER A 390 4.79 -20.38 -19.27
CA SER A 390 5.06 -19.88 -20.62
C SER A 390 6.15 -18.79 -20.71
N MET A 391 6.40 -18.07 -19.61
CA MET A 391 7.47 -17.06 -19.55
C MET A 391 8.87 -17.66 -19.33
N ILE A 392 8.93 -18.94 -18.93
CA ILE A 392 10.19 -19.63 -18.64
C ILE A 392 10.59 -20.53 -19.80
N VAL A 393 9.62 -21.26 -20.35
CA VAL A 393 9.85 -22.23 -21.44
C VAL A 393 8.75 -22.16 -22.49
N SER A 394 9.09 -22.48 -23.74
CA SER A 394 8.17 -22.42 -24.89
C SER A 394 7.25 -23.64 -25.02
N ASP A 395 7.41 -24.65 -24.19
CA ASP A 395 6.71 -25.93 -24.31
C ASP A 395 5.18 -25.78 -24.37
N SER A 396 4.61 -24.98 -23.45
CA SER A 396 3.17 -24.69 -23.44
C SER A 396 2.72 -23.85 -24.63
N ILE A 397 3.59 -22.99 -25.17
CA ILE A 397 3.27 -22.22 -26.38
C ILE A 397 3.17 -23.17 -27.59
N ALA A 398 4.11 -24.10 -27.74
CA ALA A 398 4.05 -25.11 -28.80
C ALA A 398 2.81 -26.00 -28.66
N LEU A 399 2.52 -26.52 -27.45
CA LEU A 399 1.35 -27.34 -27.18
C LEU A 399 0.02 -26.60 -27.47
N SER A 400 -0.03 -25.28 -27.26
CA SER A 400 -1.23 -24.47 -27.49
C SER A 400 -1.73 -24.51 -28.95
N THR A 401 -0.86 -24.86 -29.90
CA THR A 401 -1.21 -25.02 -31.31
C THR A 401 -1.87 -26.36 -31.64
N MET A 402 -1.76 -27.34 -30.73
CA MET A 402 -2.22 -28.71 -30.95
C MET A 402 -3.47 -29.04 -30.13
N VAL A 403 -3.71 -28.33 -29.04
CA VAL A 403 -4.90 -28.50 -28.21
C VAL A 403 -6.10 -27.71 -28.73
N ASP A 404 -7.29 -28.11 -28.31
CA ASP A 404 -8.51 -27.41 -28.74
C ASP A 404 -8.67 -26.04 -28.06
N SER A 405 -8.12 -25.88 -26.84
CA SER A 405 -8.13 -24.61 -26.11
C SER A 405 -7.12 -24.58 -24.98
N THR A 406 -6.73 -23.37 -24.57
CA THR A 406 -5.81 -23.14 -23.43
C THR A 406 -6.52 -22.32 -22.36
N ILE A 407 -6.30 -22.68 -21.10
CA ILE A 407 -6.72 -21.93 -19.91
C ILE A 407 -5.47 -21.35 -19.25
N LEU A 408 -5.47 -20.05 -19.01
CA LEU A 408 -4.42 -19.39 -18.25
C LEU A 408 -4.73 -19.44 -16.76
N ILE A 409 -3.74 -19.75 -15.94
CA ILE A 409 -3.86 -19.67 -14.48
C ILE A 409 -3.07 -18.46 -14.01
N ALA A 410 -3.70 -17.64 -13.18
CA ALA A 410 -3.12 -16.47 -12.56
C ALA A 410 -3.30 -16.55 -11.04
N GLU A 411 -2.28 -16.19 -10.29
CA GLU A 411 -2.34 -16.11 -8.83
C GLU A 411 -2.68 -14.69 -8.39
N ASN A 412 -3.67 -14.56 -7.51
CA ASN A 412 -4.10 -13.30 -6.97
C ASN A 412 -2.95 -12.56 -6.24
N LYS A 413 -2.75 -11.28 -6.51
CA LYS A 413 -1.71 -10.40 -5.95
C LYS A 413 -0.25 -10.82 -6.24
N VAL A 414 -0.05 -11.79 -7.12
CA VAL A 414 1.28 -12.30 -7.49
C VAL A 414 1.50 -12.20 -8.99
N SER A 415 0.54 -12.68 -9.80
CA SER A 415 0.66 -12.66 -11.26
C SER A 415 0.60 -11.24 -11.80
N LYS A 416 1.59 -10.87 -12.62
CA LYS A 416 1.68 -9.55 -13.24
C LYS A 416 0.85 -9.48 -14.52
N ILE A 417 0.08 -8.42 -14.66
CA ILE A 417 -0.79 -8.16 -15.83
C ILE A 417 0.02 -8.14 -17.12
N ASN A 418 1.18 -7.50 -17.12
CA ASN A 418 2.04 -7.41 -18.31
C ASN A 418 2.59 -8.77 -18.75
N GLU A 419 2.91 -9.65 -17.81
CA GLU A 419 3.37 -11.01 -18.14
C GLU A 419 2.24 -11.88 -18.71
N LEU A 420 1.05 -11.77 -18.14
CA LEU A 420 -0.13 -12.46 -18.68
C LEU A 420 -0.54 -11.92 -20.07
N LYS A 421 -0.42 -10.61 -20.30
CA LYS A 421 -0.59 -10.02 -21.64
C LYS A 421 0.41 -10.60 -22.65
N LYS A 422 1.68 -10.75 -22.24
CA LYS A 422 2.73 -11.34 -23.08
C LYS A 422 2.45 -12.82 -23.35
N THR A 423 2.11 -13.61 -22.33
CA THR A 423 1.70 -15.02 -22.48
C THR A 423 0.51 -15.15 -23.42
N LYS A 424 -0.54 -14.34 -23.23
CA LYS A 424 -1.69 -14.31 -24.12
C LYS A 424 -1.28 -14.07 -25.56
N ARG A 425 -0.47 -13.02 -25.79
CA ARG A 425 0.00 -12.67 -27.12
C ARG A 425 0.81 -13.79 -27.76
N GLN A 426 1.76 -14.39 -27.05
CA GLN A 426 2.57 -15.50 -27.55
C GLN A 426 1.71 -16.70 -27.99
N ILE A 427 0.68 -17.07 -27.22
CA ILE A 427 -0.24 -18.14 -27.59
C ILE A 427 -1.04 -17.76 -28.83
N GLN A 428 -1.55 -16.53 -28.91
CA GLN A 428 -2.34 -16.06 -30.06
C GLN A 428 -1.51 -15.93 -31.34
N ASP A 429 -0.28 -15.46 -31.25
CA ASP A 429 0.65 -15.26 -32.38
C ASP A 429 0.98 -16.60 -33.07
N VAL A 430 0.97 -17.72 -32.32
CA VAL A 430 1.15 -19.07 -32.89
C VAL A 430 -0.18 -19.74 -33.28
N GLY A 431 -1.30 -19.04 -33.24
CA GLY A 431 -2.63 -19.56 -33.57
C GLY A 431 -3.31 -20.36 -32.46
N GLY A 432 -2.78 -20.40 -31.26
CA GLY A 432 -3.39 -21.04 -30.11
C GLY A 432 -4.65 -20.31 -29.63
N LYS A 433 -5.64 -21.05 -29.18
CA LYS A 433 -6.93 -20.53 -28.71
C LYS A 433 -6.94 -20.47 -27.18
N ILE A 434 -7.30 -19.33 -26.62
CA ILE A 434 -7.44 -19.16 -25.17
C ILE A 434 -8.92 -19.16 -24.82
N MET A 435 -9.33 -20.04 -23.90
CA MET A 435 -10.70 -20.14 -23.39
C MET A 435 -10.98 -19.02 -22.38
N GLY A 436 -10.02 -18.75 -21.49
CA GLY A 436 -10.10 -17.74 -20.46
C GLY A 436 -9.04 -17.92 -19.38
N VAL A 437 -9.31 -17.31 -18.22
CA VAL A 437 -8.38 -17.31 -17.08
C VAL A 437 -9.04 -17.88 -15.84
N ILE A 438 -8.31 -18.66 -15.06
CA ILE A 438 -8.69 -19.05 -13.69
C ILE A 438 -7.84 -18.25 -12.71
N LEU A 439 -8.49 -17.47 -11.85
CA LEU A 439 -7.84 -16.74 -10.77
C LEU A 439 -7.70 -17.65 -9.55
N ASN A 440 -6.48 -18.00 -9.19
CA ASN A 440 -6.17 -18.86 -8.05
C ASN A 440 -5.76 -18.06 -6.82
N LYS A 441 -5.90 -18.66 -5.65
CA LYS A 441 -5.55 -18.08 -4.33
C LYS A 441 -6.19 -16.72 -4.07
N SER A 442 -7.44 -16.56 -4.50
CA SER A 442 -8.19 -15.32 -4.27
C SER A 442 -8.55 -15.15 -2.79
N ASP A 443 -8.61 -13.89 -2.34
CA ASP A 443 -9.05 -13.58 -0.96
C ASP A 443 -10.55 -13.80 -0.81
N VAL A 444 -10.94 -14.71 0.04
CA VAL A 444 -12.37 -15.03 0.33
C VAL A 444 -13.13 -13.85 0.94
N GLN A 445 -12.42 -12.90 1.55
CA GLN A 445 -13.03 -11.83 2.33
C GLN A 445 -13.82 -10.78 1.51
N HIS A 446 -13.71 -10.74 0.19
CA HIS A 446 -14.38 -9.71 -0.61
C HIS A 446 -15.81 -10.05 -1.05
N ASN A 447 -16.26 -11.29 -0.92
CA ASN A 447 -17.64 -11.66 -1.22
C ASN A 447 -18.48 -11.92 0.05
N LYS A 448 -18.72 -10.86 0.83
CA LYS A 448 -19.66 -10.89 1.98
C LYS A 448 -21.07 -11.40 1.61
N TYR A 449 -21.41 -11.45 0.35
CA TYR A 449 -22.68 -11.96 -0.14
C TYR A 449 -22.74 -13.50 -0.19
N TYR A 450 -21.62 -14.18 -0.47
CA TYR A 450 -21.59 -15.65 -0.54
C TYR A 450 -21.25 -16.31 0.80
N GLY A 451 -20.44 -15.69 1.64
CA GLY A 451 -20.02 -16.27 2.93
C GLY A 451 -21.11 -16.32 4.00
N LYS A 452 -22.13 -15.46 3.96
CA LYS A 452 -23.27 -15.50 4.91
C LYS A 452 -24.40 -16.46 4.50
N GLY A 453 -24.55 -16.77 3.20
CA GLY A 453 -25.58 -17.67 2.69
C GLY A 453 -25.25 -19.15 2.86
N TYR A 454 -23.99 -19.54 2.70
CA TYR A 454 -23.56 -20.95 2.69
C TYR A 454 -23.44 -21.59 4.09
N GLY A 455 -23.12 -20.79 5.13
CA GLY A 455 -23.13 -21.28 6.51
C GLY A 455 -24.52 -21.71 7.03
N TYR A 456 -25.57 -21.28 6.35
CA TYR A 456 -26.94 -21.67 6.68
C TYR A 456 -27.40 -22.99 6.03
N TYR A 457 -26.79 -23.39 4.91
CA TYR A 457 -27.20 -24.60 4.18
C TYR A 457 -26.50 -25.89 4.62
N TYR A 458 -25.28 -25.77 5.19
CA TYR A 458 -24.53 -26.92 5.70
C TYR A 458 -24.14 -26.64 7.15
N GLY A 459 -24.98 -27.08 8.07
CA GLY A 459 -24.89 -26.84 9.52
C GLY A 459 -23.72 -27.56 10.19
N ASP A 460 -22.52 -26.94 10.16
CA ASP A 460 -21.37 -27.42 10.95
C ASP A 460 -20.41 -26.27 11.34
N GLY A 461 -20.94 -25.17 11.79
CA GLY A 461 -20.16 -23.99 12.24
C GLY A 461 -20.65 -23.39 13.56
N LYS A 462 -21.54 -24.07 14.31
CA LYS A 462 -22.18 -23.45 15.47
C LYS A 462 -21.43 -23.61 16.81
N GLN A 463 -20.50 -24.54 16.96
CA GLN A 463 -19.87 -24.75 18.28
C GLN A 463 -18.71 -23.79 18.57
N GLU A 464 -17.82 -23.52 17.63
CA GLU A 464 -16.66 -22.62 17.90
C GLU A 464 -17.00 -21.12 18.00
N LYS A 465 -18.06 -20.66 17.28
CA LYS A 465 -18.51 -19.26 17.39
C LYS A 465 -19.26 -18.99 18.68
N THR A 466 -20.02 -19.96 19.17
CA THR A 466 -20.81 -19.82 20.40
C THR A 466 -19.90 -19.72 21.62
N GLU A 467 -18.81 -20.47 21.67
CA GLU A 467 -17.85 -20.37 22.79
C GLU A 467 -17.08 -19.04 22.80
N LYS A 468 -16.65 -18.54 21.67
CA LYS A 468 -15.98 -17.21 21.60
C LYS A 468 -16.94 -16.05 21.89
N GLU A 469 -18.19 -16.11 21.44
CA GLU A 469 -19.20 -15.10 21.77
C GLU A 469 -19.62 -15.17 23.24
N ILE A 470 -19.65 -16.35 23.84
CA ILE A 470 -19.90 -16.52 25.28
C ILE A 470 -18.71 -15.99 26.09
N GLN A 471 -17.47 -16.27 25.71
CA GLN A 471 -16.28 -15.71 26.36
C GLN A 471 -16.22 -14.17 26.27
N ILE A 472 -16.53 -13.59 25.12
CA ILE A 472 -16.57 -12.13 24.95
C ILE A 472 -17.71 -11.52 25.80
N LYS A 473 -18.88 -12.14 25.84
CA LYS A 473 -19.98 -11.68 26.69
C LYS A 473 -19.63 -11.77 28.18
N GLN A 474 -18.98 -12.83 28.62
CA GLN A 474 -18.51 -12.96 30.01
C GLN A 474 -17.46 -11.90 30.36
N GLN A 475 -16.52 -11.60 29.47
CA GLN A 475 -15.54 -10.52 29.68
C GLN A 475 -16.20 -9.14 29.76
N ILE A 476 -17.22 -8.86 28.94
CA ILE A 476 -17.98 -7.59 28.98
C ILE A 476 -18.75 -7.46 30.30
N ILE A 477 -19.36 -8.54 30.80
CA ILE A 477 -20.08 -8.55 32.10
C ILE A 477 -19.10 -8.26 33.23
N THR A 478 -17.93 -8.90 33.25
CA THR A 478 -16.90 -8.68 34.28
C THR A 478 -16.38 -7.24 34.27
N VAL A 479 -16.18 -6.64 33.10
CA VAL A 479 -15.76 -5.23 32.99
C VAL A 479 -16.87 -4.27 33.47
N SER A 480 -18.14 -4.54 33.18
CA SER A 480 -19.25 -3.71 33.66
C SER A 480 -19.39 -3.78 35.20
N GLU A 481 -19.20 -4.94 35.81
CA GLU A 481 -19.19 -5.10 37.27
C GLU A 481 -18.01 -4.35 37.94
N ILE A 482 -16.84 -4.34 37.32
CA ILE A 482 -15.69 -3.57 37.81
C ILE A 482 -15.96 -2.06 37.74
N ILE A 483 -16.60 -1.58 36.67
CA ILE A 483 -16.96 -0.17 36.52
C ILE A 483 -18.01 0.25 37.55
N GLU A 484 -19.00 -0.60 37.82
CA GLU A 484 -20.06 -0.32 38.79
C GLU A 484 -19.53 -0.31 40.23
N ASN A 485 -18.61 -1.22 40.58
CA ASN A 485 -17.90 -1.22 41.86
C ASN A 485 -16.98 0.02 42.00
N ALA A 486 -16.27 0.42 40.96
CA ALA A 486 -15.45 1.64 40.99
C ALA A 486 -16.31 2.90 41.21
N ARG A 487 -17.48 2.95 40.58
CA ARG A 487 -18.44 4.06 40.72
C ARG A 487 -18.98 4.15 42.14
N SER A 488 -19.34 3.02 42.78
CA SER A 488 -19.83 3.00 44.15
C SER A 488 -18.76 3.43 45.18
N VAL A 489 -17.50 3.09 44.93
CA VAL A 489 -16.36 3.53 45.78
C VAL A 489 -16.16 5.05 45.66
N ILE A 490 -16.22 5.61 44.46
CA ILE A 490 -16.08 7.05 44.24
C ILE A 490 -17.26 7.82 44.85
N GLU A 491 -18.48 7.33 44.75
CA GLU A 491 -19.64 7.92 45.42
C GLU A 491 -19.52 7.91 46.95
N GLN A 492 -19.00 6.81 47.53
CA GLN A 492 -18.72 6.77 48.97
C GLN A 492 -17.60 7.72 49.42
N GLU A 493 -16.55 7.89 48.60
CA GLU A 493 -15.48 8.88 48.92
C GLU A 493 -15.99 10.31 48.83
N LEU A 494 -16.87 10.62 47.86
CA LEU A 494 -17.50 11.93 47.75
C LEU A 494 -18.42 12.25 48.92
N LEU A 495 -19.25 11.31 49.34
CA LEU A 495 -20.09 11.45 50.52
C LEU A 495 -19.29 11.66 51.81
N ASN A 496 -18.17 10.93 51.97
CA ASN A 496 -17.26 11.12 53.13
C ASN A 496 -16.56 12.49 53.09
N LYS A 497 -16.28 13.08 51.93
CA LYS A 497 -15.72 14.44 51.83
C LYS A 497 -16.75 15.53 52.16
N GLU A 498 -17.98 15.38 51.75
CA GLU A 498 -19.07 16.31 52.12
C GLU A 498 -19.35 16.28 53.63
N ASP A 499 -19.28 15.10 54.27
CA ASP A 499 -19.43 14.98 55.72
C ASP A 499 -18.25 15.56 56.51
N VAL A 500 -17.05 15.59 55.96
CA VAL A 500 -15.87 16.23 56.57
C VAL A 500 -15.94 17.76 56.43
N GLU A 501 -16.31 18.27 55.29
CA GLU A 501 -16.50 19.74 55.06
C GLU A 501 -17.67 20.30 55.90
N ALA A 502 -18.76 19.50 56.10
CA ALA A 502 -19.86 19.92 56.98
C ALA A 502 -19.50 19.96 58.48
N ARG A 503 -18.44 19.24 58.91
CA ARG A 503 -17.93 19.25 60.29
C ARG A 503 -16.88 20.35 60.56
N GLU A 504 -16.30 20.96 59.55
CA GLU A 504 -15.37 22.12 59.69
C GLU A 504 -16.13 23.49 59.66
N ILE A 505 -17.41 23.51 59.39
CA ILE A 505 -18.25 24.74 59.33
C ILE A 505 -19.14 24.90 60.59
N CYS A 506 -19.19 23.91 61.50
CA CYS A 506 -19.76 24.03 62.83
C CYS A 506 -18.64 24.13 63.88
#